data_4d4f8536a5bc8fe75684901d48042b57
#
_entry.id   4d4f8536a5bc8fe75684901d48042b57
#
_cell.length_a   1.000
_cell.length_b   1.000
_cell.length_c   1.000
_cell.angle_alpha   90.00
_cell.angle_beta   90.00
_cell.angle_gamma   90.00
#
_symmetry.space_group_name_H-M   'P 1'
#
loop_
_entity.id
_entity.type
_entity.pdbx_description
1 polymer ?
#
loop_
_entity_poly.entity_id
_entity_poly.type
_entity_poly.pdbx_seq_one_letter_code
_entity_poly.pdbx_strand_id
1 'polypeptide(L)'
;MKQHPTLFLVHFVATAAMTGLIWFVQVVHYPMFSDIPAEAFLTYEIEHQLRTSSVVIPFMMTEFLTGCYLALRSRPLLSGRDLMLFRGSMFLLAIVWGSTFLIQVPLHEELSQNADPYLIDSLVCTNWIRTICWSMRSLILGALMVQWLIIKE
;
A
#
# COMPACT_ATOMS: atom_id res chain seq x y z
N MET A 1 -16.42 -10.88 -10.66
CA MET A 1 -15.26 -11.74 -10.41
C MET A 1 -15.22 -12.98 -11.30
N LYS A 2 -16.35 -13.64 -11.57
CA LYS A 2 -16.38 -14.85 -12.45
C LYS A 2 -15.82 -14.62 -13.88
N GLN A 3 -15.81 -13.39 -14.41
CA GLN A 3 -15.29 -13.07 -15.75
C GLN A 3 -13.80 -12.71 -15.77
N HIS A 4 -13.19 -12.34 -14.62
CA HIS A 4 -11.80 -11.90 -14.54
C HIS A 4 -11.07 -12.46 -13.30
N PRO A 5 -11.05 -13.80 -13.12
CA PRO A 5 -10.44 -14.41 -11.92
C PRO A 5 -8.94 -14.13 -11.80
N THR A 6 -8.24 -14.22 -12.91
CA THR A 6 -6.79 -13.96 -12.97
C THR A 6 -6.47 -12.52 -12.58
N LEU A 7 -7.27 -11.55 -13.08
CA LEU A 7 -7.03 -10.14 -12.76
C LEU A 7 -7.29 -9.84 -11.28
N PHE A 8 -8.32 -10.45 -10.69
CA PHE A 8 -8.58 -10.31 -9.26
C PHE A 8 -7.46 -10.96 -8.42
N LEU A 9 -6.94 -12.11 -8.85
CA LEU A 9 -5.77 -12.73 -8.22
C LEU A 9 -4.55 -11.82 -8.28
N VAL A 10 -4.25 -11.24 -9.44
CA VAL A 10 -3.13 -10.27 -9.61
C VAL A 10 -3.31 -9.07 -8.69
N HIS A 11 -4.52 -8.51 -8.61
CA HIS A 11 -4.85 -7.40 -7.70
C HIS A 11 -4.61 -7.79 -6.23
N PHE A 12 -5.11 -8.96 -5.82
CA PHE A 12 -4.93 -9.46 -4.46
C PHE A 12 -3.46 -9.73 -4.11
N VAL A 13 -2.70 -10.36 -5.01
CA VAL A 13 -1.27 -10.64 -4.81
C VAL A 13 -0.47 -9.34 -4.67
N ALA A 14 -0.75 -8.34 -5.50
CA ALA A 14 -0.11 -7.02 -5.37
C ALA A 14 -0.44 -6.37 -4.01
N THR A 15 -1.71 -6.41 -3.57
CA THR A 15 -2.12 -5.90 -2.24
C THR A 15 -1.43 -6.64 -1.10
N ALA A 16 -1.35 -7.98 -1.17
CA ALA A 16 -0.70 -8.79 -0.14
C ALA A 16 0.82 -8.52 -0.08
N ALA A 17 1.47 -8.36 -1.24
CA ALA A 17 2.89 -8.00 -1.32
C ALA A 17 3.13 -6.62 -0.68
N MET A 18 2.32 -5.61 -1.01
CA MET A 18 2.40 -4.28 -0.39
C MET A 18 2.13 -4.34 1.12
N THR A 19 1.20 -5.19 1.57
CA THR A 19 0.95 -5.37 3.01
C THR A 19 2.18 -5.92 3.73
N GLY A 20 2.83 -6.96 3.20
CA GLY A 20 4.06 -7.49 3.79
C GLY A 20 5.19 -6.45 3.80
N LEU A 21 5.35 -5.72 2.71
CA LEU A 21 6.37 -4.70 2.58
C LEU A 21 6.14 -3.53 3.55
N ILE A 22 4.90 -3.03 3.68
CA ILE A 22 4.62 -1.90 4.56
C ILE A 22 4.76 -2.25 6.04
N TRP A 23 4.48 -3.50 6.45
CA TRP A 23 4.75 -3.97 7.80
C TRP A 23 6.25 -4.02 8.09
N PHE A 24 7.07 -4.49 7.15
CA PHE A 24 8.53 -4.41 7.27
C PHE A 24 9.00 -2.96 7.39
N VAL A 25 8.49 -2.07 6.56
CA VAL A 25 8.82 -0.64 6.61
C VAL A 25 8.42 -0.02 7.95
N GLN A 26 7.22 -0.33 8.45
CA GLN A 26 6.68 0.23 9.70
C GLN A 26 7.47 -0.19 10.93
N VAL A 27 7.81 -1.47 11.02
CA VAL A 27 8.34 -2.05 12.27
C VAL A 27 9.86 -2.07 12.29
N VAL A 28 10.49 -2.17 11.11
CA VAL A 28 11.95 -2.36 11.02
C VAL A 28 12.59 -1.15 10.33
N HIS A 29 12.19 -0.87 9.11
CA HIS A 29 12.97 -0.02 8.22
C HIS A 29 12.97 1.46 8.65
N TYR A 30 11.80 2.07 8.84
CA TYR A 30 11.71 3.48 9.25
C TYR A 30 12.24 3.76 10.65
N PRO A 31 11.98 2.92 11.69
CA PRO A 31 12.61 3.13 12.99
C PRO A 31 14.14 3.11 12.96
N MET A 32 14.77 2.33 12.06
CA MET A 32 16.22 2.28 11.91
C MET A 32 16.83 3.55 11.29
N PHE A 33 16.03 4.48 10.76
CA PHE A 33 16.54 5.77 10.26
C PHE A 33 17.21 6.58 11.36
N SER A 34 16.73 6.50 12.60
CA SER A 34 17.32 7.16 13.75
C SER A 34 18.70 6.61 14.14
N ASP A 35 19.07 5.41 13.69
CA ASP A 35 20.36 4.79 13.96
C ASP A 35 21.44 5.20 12.94
N ILE A 36 21.07 5.92 11.88
CA ILE A 36 21.99 6.34 10.83
C ILE A 36 22.72 7.61 11.27
N PRO A 37 24.07 7.63 11.22
CA PRO A 37 24.85 8.82 11.54
C PRO A 37 24.43 10.03 10.68
N ALA A 38 24.31 11.23 11.30
CA ALA A 38 23.79 12.42 10.64
C ALA A 38 24.59 12.80 9.38
N GLU A 39 25.91 12.57 9.37
CA GLU A 39 26.79 12.83 8.24
C GLU A 39 26.53 11.90 7.02
N ALA A 40 25.97 10.72 7.26
CA ALA A 40 25.63 9.75 6.21
C ALA A 40 24.15 9.80 5.81
N PHE A 41 23.31 10.42 6.63
CA PHE A 41 21.84 10.32 6.52
C PHE A 41 21.32 10.85 5.18
N LEU A 42 21.77 12.01 4.73
CA LEU A 42 21.27 12.62 3.49
C LEU A 42 21.55 11.74 2.26
N THR A 43 22.76 11.19 2.18
CA THR A 43 23.12 10.27 1.09
C THR A 43 22.29 8.99 1.16
N TYR A 44 22.11 8.44 2.36
CA TYR A 44 21.28 7.26 2.58
C TYR A 44 19.82 7.49 2.17
N GLU A 45 19.24 8.64 2.54
CA GLU A 45 17.84 8.96 2.25
C GLU A 45 17.58 9.08 0.73
N ILE A 46 18.48 9.72 -0.01
CA ILE A 46 18.39 9.80 -1.48
C ILE A 46 18.42 8.38 -2.10
N GLU A 47 19.36 7.55 -1.68
CA GLU A 47 19.48 6.17 -2.13
C GLU A 47 18.26 5.32 -1.73
N HIS A 48 17.76 5.52 -0.50
CA HIS A 48 16.55 4.88 -0.01
C HIS A 48 15.35 5.18 -0.89
N GLN A 49 15.08 6.46 -1.17
CA GLN A 49 13.96 6.87 -2.02
C GLN A 49 14.03 6.23 -3.40
N LEU A 50 15.20 6.24 -4.03
CA LEU A 50 15.39 5.67 -5.37
C LEU A 50 15.14 4.15 -5.38
N ARG A 51 15.76 3.42 -4.44
CA ARG A 51 15.67 1.95 -4.39
C ARG A 51 14.29 1.48 -3.95
N THR A 52 13.73 2.13 -2.93
CA THR A 52 12.37 1.80 -2.44
C THR A 52 11.33 2.08 -3.50
N SER A 53 11.40 3.21 -4.20
CA SER A 53 10.49 3.54 -5.29
C SER A 53 10.53 2.51 -6.41
N SER A 54 11.70 1.99 -6.74
CA SER A 54 11.83 0.96 -7.79
C SER A 54 11.11 -0.36 -7.45
N VAL A 55 10.95 -0.67 -6.17
CA VAL A 55 10.19 -1.84 -5.69
C VAL A 55 8.71 -1.52 -5.50
N VAL A 56 8.39 -0.39 -4.86
CA VAL A 56 7.03 -0.03 -4.44
C VAL A 56 6.15 0.37 -5.62
N ILE A 57 6.67 1.19 -6.55
CA ILE A 57 5.88 1.72 -7.67
C ILE A 57 5.25 0.62 -8.53
N PRO A 58 5.97 -0.45 -8.95
CA PRO A 58 5.35 -1.51 -9.74
C PRO A 58 4.15 -2.17 -9.05
N PHE A 59 4.24 -2.45 -7.75
CA PHE A 59 3.12 -3.05 -6.99
C PHE A 59 1.96 -2.07 -6.81
N MET A 60 2.24 -0.83 -6.42
CA MET A 60 1.20 0.21 -6.26
C MET A 60 0.48 0.48 -7.58
N MET A 61 1.20 0.57 -8.69
CA MET A 61 0.61 0.76 -10.02
C MET A 61 -0.24 -0.44 -10.43
N THR A 62 0.25 -1.66 -10.18
CA THR A 62 -0.51 -2.89 -10.44
C THR A 62 -1.82 -2.90 -9.64
N GLU A 63 -1.77 -2.59 -8.33
CA GLU A 63 -2.98 -2.44 -7.50
C GLU A 63 -3.94 -1.40 -8.07
N PHE A 64 -3.43 -0.23 -8.39
CA PHE A 64 -4.25 0.89 -8.87
C PHE A 64 -4.96 0.54 -10.19
N LEU A 65 -4.19 0.12 -11.20
CA LEU A 65 -4.73 -0.18 -12.53
C LEU A 65 -5.70 -1.34 -12.52
N THR A 66 -5.34 -2.44 -11.84
CA THR A 66 -6.23 -3.61 -11.73
C THR A 66 -7.47 -3.31 -10.89
N GLY A 67 -7.31 -2.55 -9.81
CA GLY A 67 -8.41 -2.12 -8.95
C GLY A 67 -9.40 -1.22 -9.68
N CYS A 68 -8.93 -0.20 -10.41
CA CYS A 68 -9.76 0.67 -11.23
C CYS A 68 -10.51 -0.12 -12.31
N TYR A 69 -9.83 -0.99 -13.03
CA TYR A 69 -10.47 -1.84 -14.05
C TYR A 69 -11.57 -2.71 -13.43
N LEU A 70 -11.28 -3.40 -12.32
CA LEU A 70 -12.25 -4.22 -11.61
C LEU A 70 -13.42 -3.39 -11.09
N ALA A 71 -13.18 -2.18 -10.57
CA ALA A 71 -14.23 -1.29 -10.08
C ALA A 71 -15.21 -0.87 -11.18
N LEU A 72 -14.70 -0.55 -12.38
CA LEU A 72 -15.51 -0.20 -13.55
C LEU A 72 -16.34 -1.38 -14.07
N ARG A 73 -15.82 -2.61 -13.94
CA ARG A 73 -16.45 -3.83 -14.44
C ARG A 73 -17.21 -4.62 -13.36
N SER A 74 -17.13 -4.23 -12.07
CA SER A 74 -17.70 -5.01 -10.97
C SER A 74 -19.23 -4.98 -10.87
N ARG A 75 -19.89 -3.96 -11.39
CA ARG A 75 -21.35 -3.80 -11.28
C ARG A 75 -22.17 -5.00 -11.78
N PRO A 76 -21.85 -5.66 -12.90
CA PRO A 76 -22.53 -6.89 -13.29
C PRO A 76 -22.02 -8.16 -12.59
N LEU A 77 -20.90 -8.09 -11.85
CA LEU A 77 -20.14 -9.25 -11.35
C LEU A 77 -20.28 -9.49 -9.86
N LEU A 78 -20.48 -8.41 -9.09
CA LEU A 78 -20.62 -8.41 -7.64
C LEU A 78 -21.99 -7.86 -7.27
N SER A 79 -22.66 -8.47 -6.32
CA SER A 79 -23.95 -8.02 -5.82
C SER A 79 -23.89 -7.71 -4.32
N GLY A 80 -24.73 -6.76 -3.89
CA GLY A 80 -24.97 -6.50 -2.47
C GLY A 80 -23.68 -6.26 -1.66
N ARG A 81 -23.47 -7.11 -0.66
CA ARG A 81 -22.36 -7.02 0.32
C ARG A 81 -20.98 -7.05 -0.33
N ASP A 82 -20.76 -7.93 -1.30
CA ASP A 82 -19.42 -8.09 -1.92
C ASP A 82 -19.00 -6.85 -2.70
N LEU A 83 -19.96 -6.22 -3.37
CA LEU A 83 -19.71 -4.94 -4.06
C LEU A 83 -19.37 -3.83 -3.05
N MET A 84 -20.08 -3.79 -1.92
CA MET A 84 -19.80 -2.81 -0.86
C MET A 84 -18.40 -3.03 -0.27
N LEU A 85 -18.02 -4.26 0.03
CA LEU A 85 -16.69 -4.60 0.54
C LEU A 85 -15.59 -4.23 -0.46
N PHE A 86 -15.78 -4.56 -1.73
CA PHE A 86 -14.81 -4.20 -2.77
C PHE A 86 -14.66 -2.67 -2.91
N ARG A 87 -15.77 -1.93 -2.90
CA ARG A 87 -15.73 -0.44 -2.92
C ARG A 87 -15.06 0.13 -1.69
N GLY A 88 -15.32 -0.42 -0.50
CA GLY A 88 -14.60 -0.05 0.72
C GLY A 88 -13.10 -0.27 0.60
N SER A 89 -12.68 -1.41 0.02
CA SER A 89 -11.28 -1.67 -0.29
C SER A 89 -10.69 -0.63 -1.26
N MET A 90 -11.42 -0.20 -2.29
CA MET A 90 -10.96 0.86 -3.20
C MET A 90 -10.87 2.23 -2.52
N PHE A 91 -11.77 2.54 -1.58
CA PHE A 91 -11.68 3.75 -0.77
C PHE A 91 -10.42 3.75 0.12
N LEU A 92 -10.09 2.62 0.75
CA LEU A 92 -8.85 2.47 1.50
C LEU A 92 -7.61 2.64 0.58
N LEU A 93 -7.67 2.16 -0.67
CA LEU A 93 -6.61 2.42 -1.64
C LEU A 93 -6.44 3.91 -1.93
N ALA A 94 -7.53 4.66 -2.05
CA ALA A 94 -7.45 6.11 -2.23
C ALA A 94 -6.81 6.81 -1.02
N ILE A 95 -7.08 6.34 0.21
CA ILE A 95 -6.39 6.84 1.42
C ILE A 95 -4.89 6.54 1.37
N VAL A 96 -4.50 5.34 0.97
CA VAL A 96 -3.08 4.97 0.79
C VAL A 96 -2.38 5.92 -0.18
N TRP A 97 -2.96 6.16 -1.35
CA TRP A 97 -2.39 7.08 -2.34
C TRP A 97 -2.35 8.52 -1.82
N GLY A 98 -3.43 9.00 -1.19
CA GLY A 98 -3.47 10.33 -0.57
C GLY A 98 -2.40 10.49 0.52
N SER A 99 -2.30 9.53 1.44
CA SER A 99 -1.25 9.55 2.48
C SER A 99 0.15 9.51 1.87
N THR A 100 0.36 8.73 0.82
CA THR A 100 1.67 8.66 0.15
C THR A 100 2.07 10.01 -0.44
N PHE A 101 1.21 10.65 -1.24
CA PHE A 101 1.58 11.89 -1.92
C PHE A 101 1.51 13.14 -1.04
N LEU A 102 0.59 13.18 -0.07
CA LEU A 102 0.38 14.38 0.74
C LEU A 102 1.18 14.37 2.05
N ILE A 103 1.68 13.22 2.48
CA ILE A 103 2.39 13.10 3.76
C ILE A 103 3.77 12.47 3.56
N GLN A 104 3.83 11.26 3.01
CA GLN A 104 5.09 10.50 3.00
C GLN A 104 6.12 11.09 2.02
N VAL A 105 5.70 11.41 0.79
CA VAL A 105 6.60 12.01 -0.21
C VAL A 105 7.17 13.35 0.29
N PRO A 106 6.37 14.31 0.80
CA PRO A 106 6.90 15.54 1.38
C PRO A 106 7.86 15.30 2.56
N LEU A 107 7.55 14.38 3.49
CA LEU A 107 8.45 14.07 4.60
C LEU A 107 9.80 13.52 4.13
N HIS A 108 9.81 12.64 3.15
CA HIS A 108 11.04 12.11 2.55
C HIS A 108 11.82 13.22 1.81
N GLU A 109 11.13 14.15 1.15
CA GLU A 109 11.78 15.29 0.49
C GLU A 109 12.46 16.21 1.50
N GLU A 110 11.82 16.52 2.63
CA GLU A 110 12.42 17.28 3.71
C GLU A 110 13.59 16.53 4.36
N LEU A 111 13.47 15.22 4.61
CA LEU A 111 14.52 14.38 5.15
C LEU A 111 15.74 14.28 4.21
N SER A 112 15.56 14.41 2.91
CA SER A 112 16.69 14.44 1.96
C SER A 112 17.49 15.77 2.01
N GLN A 113 17.00 16.75 2.76
CA GLN A 113 17.66 18.05 2.95
C GLN A 113 18.13 18.26 4.40
N ASN A 114 17.47 17.62 5.36
CA ASN A 114 17.75 17.80 6.78
C ASN A 114 17.49 16.51 7.58
N ALA A 115 18.51 15.99 8.25
CA ALA A 115 18.41 14.83 9.13
C ALA A 115 17.78 15.21 10.49
N ASP A 116 16.51 15.59 10.49
CA ASP A 116 15.77 15.99 11.69
C ASP A 116 15.08 14.77 12.32
N PRO A 117 15.40 14.40 13.57
CA PRO A 117 14.74 13.31 14.28
C PRO A 117 13.22 13.46 14.37
N TYR A 118 12.70 14.68 14.46
CA TYR A 118 11.26 14.93 14.49
C TYR A 118 10.58 14.53 13.18
N LEU A 119 11.22 14.73 12.04
CA LEU A 119 10.71 14.29 10.74
C LEU A 119 10.72 12.76 10.64
N ILE A 120 11.74 12.09 11.19
CA ILE A 120 11.80 10.62 11.25
C ILE A 120 10.64 10.08 12.08
N ASP A 121 10.40 10.62 13.28
CA ASP A 121 9.29 10.23 14.14
C ASP A 121 7.93 10.46 13.45
N SER A 122 7.79 11.58 12.74
CA SER A 122 6.60 11.91 11.97
C SER A 122 6.38 10.91 10.83
N LEU A 123 7.45 10.51 10.14
CA LEU A 123 7.42 9.50 9.09
C LEU A 123 6.94 8.14 9.64
N VAL A 124 7.52 7.68 10.76
CA VAL A 124 7.13 6.43 11.45
C VAL A 124 5.66 6.49 11.88
N CYS A 125 5.26 7.58 12.55
CA CYS A 125 3.91 7.73 13.10
C CYS A 125 2.86 7.77 11.99
N THR A 126 3.06 8.58 10.96
CA THR A 126 2.08 8.74 9.88
C THR A 126 2.01 7.55 8.94
N ASN A 127 3.06 6.72 8.88
CA ASN A 127 3.05 5.49 8.08
C ASN A 127 2.02 4.46 8.57
N TRP A 128 1.57 4.52 9.83
CA TRP A 128 0.49 3.67 10.32
C TRP A 128 -0.80 3.80 9.51
N ILE A 129 -1.07 4.96 8.92
CA ILE A 129 -2.22 5.15 8.02
C ILE A 129 -2.16 4.13 6.87
N ARG A 130 -1.02 4.03 6.21
CA ARG A 130 -0.80 3.09 5.10
C ARG A 130 -0.81 1.65 5.56
N THR A 131 -0.15 1.36 6.68
CA THR A 131 -0.06 0.00 7.24
C THR A 131 -1.44 -0.55 7.59
N ILE A 132 -2.27 0.21 8.27
CA ILE A 132 -3.65 -0.18 8.62
C ILE A 132 -4.49 -0.34 7.35
N CYS A 133 -4.43 0.62 6.43
CA CYS A 133 -5.23 0.57 5.20
C CYS A 133 -4.87 -0.65 4.34
N TRP A 134 -3.59 -0.96 4.12
CA TRP A 134 -3.20 -2.15 3.36
C TRP A 134 -3.57 -3.45 4.08
N SER A 135 -3.44 -3.51 5.40
CA SER A 135 -3.86 -4.68 6.19
C SER A 135 -5.36 -4.95 6.04
N MET A 136 -6.19 -3.91 6.21
CA MET A 136 -7.64 -4.03 6.04
C MET A 136 -8.00 -4.45 4.60
N ARG A 137 -7.34 -3.90 3.60
CA ARG A 137 -7.54 -4.28 2.19
C ARG A 137 -7.24 -5.75 1.96
N SER A 138 -6.09 -6.23 2.46
CA SER A 138 -5.71 -7.65 2.33
C SER A 138 -6.74 -8.57 2.96
N LEU A 139 -7.26 -8.23 4.13
CA LEU A 139 -8.33 -9.01 4.78
C LEU A 139 -9.63 -9.01 3.96
N ILE A 140 -10.07 -7.86 3.48
CA ILE A 140 -11.28 -7.73 2.67
C ILE A 140 -11.16 -8.53 1.36
N LEU A 141 -10.07 -8.32 0.62
CA LEU A 141 -9.86 -8.99 -0.67
C LEU A 141 -9.63 -10.50 -0.50
N GLY A 142 -8.93 -10.91 0.56
CA GLY A 142 -8.78 -12.32 0.93
C GLY A 142 -10.11 -13.00 1.25
N ALA A 143 -10.97 -12.35 2.05
CA ALA A 143 -12.30 -12.84 2.35
C ALA A 143 -13.16 -12.99 1.08
N LEU A 144 -13.14 -12.00 0.19
CA LEU A 144 -13.83 -12.08 -1.11
C LEU A 144 -13.29 -13.22 -1.98
N MET A 145 -11.99 -13.46 -1.95
CA MET A 145 -11.37 -14.55 -2.70
C MET A 145 -11.78 -15.92 -2.17
N VAL A 146 -11.75 -16.11 -0.84
CA VAL A 146 -12.18 -17.37 -0.19
C VAL A 146 -13.66 -17.66 -0.48
N GLN A 147 -14.55 -16.69 -0.31
CA GLN A 147 -15.97 -16.86 -0.64
C GLN A 147 -16.16 -17.26 -2.11
N TRP A 148 -15.39 -16.70 -3.01
CA TRP A 148 -15.48 -17.04 -4.42
C TRP A 148 -14.98 -18.46 -4.76
N LEU A 149 -13.98 -18.97 -4.03
CA LEU A 149 -13.50 -20.34 -4.16
C LEU A 149 -14.54 -21.34 -3.65
N ILE A 150 -15.18 -21.08 -2.50
CA ILE A 150 -16.19 -21.96 -1.89
C ILE A 150 -17.48 -22.04 -2.73
N ILE A 151 -17.91 -20.95 -3.37
CA ILE A 151 -19.13 -20.95 -4.20
C ILE A 151 -18.96 -21.71 -5.54
N LYS A 152 -17.73 -22.09 -5.88
CA LYS A 152 -17.44 -22.88 -7.09
C LYS A 152 -17.60 -24.39 -6.90
N GLU A 153 -17.67 -24.86 -5.66
CA GLU A 153 -18.02 -26.25 -5.33
C GLU A 153 -19.55 -26.42 -5.23
#